data_01e67313c25868e7161734367afbee97
#
_entry.id   01e67313c25868e7161734367afbee97
#
_cell.length_a   1.000
_cell.length_b   1.000
_cell.length_c   1.000
_cell.angle_alpha   90.00
_cell.angle_beta   90.00
_cell.angle_gamma   90.00
#
_symmetry.space_group_name_H-M   'P 1'
#
loop_
_entity.id
_entity.type
_entity.pdbx_description
1 polymer ?
#
loop_
_entity_poly.entity_id
_entity_poly.type
_entity_poly.pdbx_seq_one_letter_code
_entity_poly.pdbx_strand_id
1 'polypeptide(L)'
;MKKILFILFALAGILAGVQAQHPARVPAYPGVITRVQPNGDTLHVYLRGDEHYHYMMTTDGWQVMEKDNGKICYCRMKTRKVEGEKKQVAVPTCRTAHDADKRSKCEQRWLSKHGIQKIRQE
;
A
#
# COMPACT_ATOMS: atom_id res chain seq x y z
N MET A 1 -28.62 16.40 46.73
CA MET A 1 -28.78 16.05 46.32
C MET A 1 -28.86 16.02 45.03
N LYS A 2 -29.00 16.09 44.50
CA LYS A 2 -29.18 16.16 43.34
C LYS A 2 -28.04 16.27 42.60
N LYS A 3 -27.22 16.68 42.96
CA LYS A 3 -26.18 16.90 42.34
C LYS A 3 -25.65 15.76 41.79
N ILE A 4 -25.89 14.89 42.14
CA ILE A 4 -25.49 13.75 41.70
C ILE A 4 -25.62 13.64 40.34
N LEU A 5 -26.62 14.22 39.94
CA LEU A 5 -26.89 14.17 38.68
C LEU A 5 -25.81 14.53 37.83
N PHE A 6 -25.21 15.37 38.19
CA PHE A 6 -24.37 15.90 37.43
C PHE A 6 -23.32 15.05 37.08
N ILE A 7 -23.04 14.36 37.75
CA ILE A 7 -22.09 13.52 37.56
C ILE A 7 -22.30 12.79 36.39
N LEU A 8 -23.42 12.41 36.26
CA LEU A 8 -23.72 11.69 35.18
C LEU A 8 -23.35 12.32 34.01
N PHE A 9 -23.52 13.51 33.99
CA PHE A 9 -23.30 14.17 32.90
C PHE A 9 -21.99 14.11 32.45
N ALA A 10 -21.15 14.07 33.25
CA ALA A 10 -19.85 14.15 32.90
C ALA A 10 -19.58 12.95 32.08
N LEU A 11 -20.14 11.95 32.45
CA LEU A 11 -19.92 10.81 31.73
C LEU A 11 -20.29 10.90 30.36
N ALA A 12 -21.30 11.46 30.14
CA ALA A 12 -21.79 11.54 28.83
C ALA A 12 -20.74 12.18 28.00
N GLY A 13 -20.12 13.09 28.52
CA GLY A 13 -19.18 13.79 27.72
C GLY A 13 -18.12 12.86 27.22
N ILE A 14 -17.77 12.02 27.98
CA ILE A 14 -16.76 11.14 27.60
C ILE A 14 -17.12 10.37 26.42
N LEU A 15 -18.26 9.93 26.40
CA LEU A 15 -18.64 9.18 25.31
C LEU A 15 -18.51 9.91 24.07
N ALA A 16 -18.82 11.07 24.07
CA ALA A 16 -18.81 11.83 22.89
C ALA A 16 -17.45 11.74 22.29
N GLY A 17 -16.49 11.80 23.05
CA GLY A 17 -15.20 11.82 22.48
C GLY A 17 -14.84 10.59 21.78
N VAL A 18 -15.35 9.58 22.21
CA VAL A 18 -15.02 8.36 21.63
C VAL A 18 -15.37 8.21 20.23
N GLN A 19 -16.52 8.71 19.89
CA GLN A 19 -16.88 8.50 18.61
C GLN A 19 -16.07 9.15 17.65
N ALA A 20 -15.40 10.01 17.98
CA ALA A 20 -14.69 10.78 17.05
C ALA A 20 -13.73 9.92 16.35
N GLN A 21 -13.58 8.81 16.82
CA GLN A 21 -12.63 8.14 16.21
C GLN A 21 -12.91 7.25 15.18
N HIS A 22 -13.75 7.31 14.45
CA HIS A 22 -13.88 6.47 13.42
C HIS A 22 -13.75 6.95 12.16
N PRO A 23 -12.89 7.05 11.54
CA PRO A 23 -12.64 7.59 10.39
C PRO A 23 -12.88 6.70 9.31
N ALA A 24 -13.83 6.75 8.72
CA ALA A 24 -14.14 5.99 7.64
C ALA A 24 -13.24 6.25 6.49
N ARG A 25 -12.55 7.36 6.42
CA ARG A 25 -11.79 7.60 5.33
C ARG A 25 -10.41 7.84 5.67
N VAL A 26 -9.69 6.96 6.23
CA VAL A 26 -8.33 7.15 6.59
C VAL A 26 -7.45 6.93 5.40
N PRO A 27 -6.57 7.81 5.09
CA PRO A 27 -5.68 7.63 3.96
C PRO A 27 -4.69 6.53 4.27
N ALA A 28 -4.03 6.01 3.28
CA ALA A 28 -3.06 4.95 3.46
C ALA A 28 -1.97 5.44 4.39
N TYR A 29 -1.41 4.54 5.17
CA TYR A 29 -0.35 4.87 6.09
C TYR A 29 0.82 5.45 5.31
N PRO A 30 1.29 6.64 5.60
CA PRO A 30 2.34 7.27 4.82
C PRO A 30 3.75 6.76 5.02
N GLY A 31 3.99 5.99 6.04
CA GLY A 31 5.34 5.51 6.32
C GLY A 31 5.68 4.21 5.67
N VAL A 32 6.87 3.73 5.93
CA VAL A 32 7.33 2.48 5.40
C VAL A 32 6.69 1.32 6.17
N ILE A 33 6.23 0.33 5.45
CA ILE A 33 5.63 -0.85 6.05
C ILE A 33 6.52 -2.03 5.74
N THR A 34 6.77 -2.87 6.72
CA THR A 34 7.57 -4.07 6.53
C THR A 34 6.65 -5.23 6.21
N ARG A 35 6.91 -5.91 5.11
CA ARG A 35 6.15 -7.09 4.73
C ARG A 35 7.09 -8.29 4.68
N VAL A 36 6.58 -9.45 5.06
CA VAL A 36 7.37 -10.65 5.06
C VAL A 36 6.92 -11.53 3.92
N GLN A 37 7.83 -11.91 3.05
CA GLN A 37 7.51 -12.76 1.91
C GLN A 37 7.35 -14.22 2.36
N PRO A 38 6.67 -15.04 1.60
CA PRO A 38 6.48 -16.44 1.98
C PRO A 38 7.78 -17.20 2.21
N ASN A 39 8.86 -16.78 1.56
CA ASN A 39 10.14 -17.43 1.75
C ASN A 39 10.91 -16.90 2.95
N GLY A 40 10.30 -16.00 3.71
CA GLY A 40 10.92 -15.43 4.90
C GLY A 40 11.65 -14.11 4.69
N ASP A 41 11.84 -13.68 3.46
CA ASP A 41 12.54 -12.42 3.21
C ASP A 41 11.67 -11.23 3.59
N THR A 42 12.30 -10.15 4.00
CA THR A 42 11.57 -8.95 4.37
C THR A 42 11.62 -7.96 3.23
N LEU A 43 10.55 -7.27 3.03
CA LEU A 43 10.45 -6.25 2.00
C LEU A 43 9.88 -4.99 2.62
N HIS A 44 10.46 -3.84 2.32
CA HIS A 44 9.97 -2.57 2.82
C HIS A 44 9.22 -1.85 1.70
N VAL A 45 7.99 -1.45 1.96
CA VAL A 45 7.15 -0.85 0.94
C VAL A 45 6.42 0.37 1.47
N TYR A 46 5.90 1.16 0.55
CA TYR A 46 5.00 2.25 0.87
C TYR A 46 3.64 1.90 0.28
N LEU A 47 2.59 2.31 0.96
CA LEU A 47 1.25 2.23 0.40
C LEU A 47 0.90 3.65 -0.02
N ARG A 48 0.41 3.81 -1.24
CA ARG A 48 0.08 5.12 -1.79
C ARG A 48 -1.27 5.07 -2.49
N GLY A 49 -1.83 6.23 -2.72
CA GLY A 49 -3.09 6.33 -3.42
C GLY A 49 -4.19 6.91 -2.57
N ASP A 50 -5.42 6.77 -3.03
CA ASP A 50 -6.56 7.29 -2.30
C ASP A 50 -7.63 6.21 -2.21
N GLU A 51 -8.83 6.58 -1.83
CA GLU A 51 -9.88 5.60 -1.63
C GLU A 51 -10.33 4.92 -2.92
N HIS A 52 -10.07 5.49 -4.07
CA HIS A 52 -10.48 4.89 -5.32
C HIS A 52 -9.39 4.05 -5.96
N TYR A 53 -8.16 4.33 -5.69
CA TYR A 53 -7.08 3.58 -6.29
C TYR A 53 -5.88 3.63 -5.37
N HIS A 54 -5.36 2.50 -5.03
CA HIS A 54 -4.17 2.48 -4.22
C HIS A 54 -3.22 1.40 -4.73
N TYR A 55 -1.97 1.56 -4.44
CA TYR A 55 -0.95 0.64 -4.89
C TYR A 55 0.18 0.57 -3.87
N MET A 56 1.03 -0.42 -4.01
CA MET A 56 2.14 -0.63 -3.14
C MET A 56 3.41 -0.45 -3.97
N MET A 57 4.46 0.13 -3.40
CA MET A 57 5.70 0.30 -4.12
C MET A 57 6.88 0.09 -3.18
N THR A 58 8.03 -0.27 -3.73
CA THR A 58 9.24 -0.40 -2.94
C THR A 58 9.68 0.99 -2.48
N THR A 59 10.62 1.05 -1.56
CA THR A 59 11.05 2.35 -1.04
C THR A 59 11.73 3.20 -2.11
N ASP A 60 12.25 2.60 -3.15
CA ASP A 60 12.82 3.35 -4.26
C ASP A 60 11.84 3.50 -5.42
N GLY A 61 10.58 3.22 -5.19
CA GLY A 61 9.53 3.61 -6.14
C GLY A 61 9.03 2.61 -7.17
N TRP A 62 9.42 1.34 -7.09
CA TRP A 62 8.93 0.38 -8.06
C TRP A 62 7.63 -0.23 -7.60
N GLN A 63 6.63 -0.22 -8.45
CA GLN A 63 5.32 -0.74 -8.08
C GLN A 63 5.37 -2.26 -7.91
N VAL A 64 4.76 -2.76 -6.87
CA VAL A 64 4.68 -4.18 -6.58
C VAL A 64 3.25 -4.55 -6.25
N MET A 65 2.94 -5.83 -6.29
CA MET A 65 1.60 -6.29 -6.02
C MET A 65 1.67 -7.66 -5.36
N GLU A 66 0.81 -7.89 -4.38
CA GLU A 66 0.78 -9.16 -3.71
C GLU A 66 -0.08 -10.13 -4.50
N LYS A 67 0.40 -11.34 -4.71
CA LYS A 67 -0.34 -12.35 -5.44
C LYS A 67 -1.11 -13.22 -4.46
N ASP A 68 -1.98 -14.06 -4.97
CA ASP A 68 -2.82 -14.91 -4.13
C ASP A 68 -2.02 -15.81 -3.20
N ASN A 69 -0.83 -16.17 -3.56
CA ASN A 69 -0.01 -17.03 -2.72
C ASN A 69 0.77 -16.23 -1.67
N GLY A 70 0.52 -14.94 -1.55
CA GLY A 70 1.21 -14.10 -0.58
C GLY A 70 2.53 -13.52 -1.05
N LYS A 71 2.97 -13.88 -2.26
CA LYS A 71 4.24 -13.43 -2.76
C LYS A 71 4.08 -12.03 -3.33
N ILE A 72 4.95 -11.13 -2.98
CA ILE A 72 4.91 -9.76 -3.50
C ILE A 72 5.89 -9.67 -4.65
N CYS A 73 5.39 -9.32 -5.82
CA CYS A 73 6.18 -9.31 -7.04
C CYS A 73 6.17 -7.97 -7.72
N TYR A 74 7.19 -7.69 -8.52
CA TYR A 74 7.24 -6.46 -9.29
C TYR A 74 6.14 -6.50 -10.36
N CYS A 75 5.65 -5.34 -10.72
CA CYS A 75 4.61 -5.19 -11.73
C CYS A 75 5.18 -4.72 -13.05
N ARG A 76 4.45 -4.98 -14.11
CA ARG A 76 4.75 -4.41 -15.41
C ARG A 76 3.45 -3.98 -16.04
N MET A 77 3.51 -3.17 -17.07
CA MET A 77 2.31 -2.76 -17.78
C MET A 77 1.92 -3.81 -18.79
N LYS A 78 0.63 -4.02 -18.91
CA LYS A 78 0.10 -4.96 -19.88
C LYS A 78 -1.10 -4.32 -20.54
N THR A 79 -1.24 -4.50 -21.83
CA THR A 79 -2.39 -3.98 -22.55
C THR A 79 -3.55 -4.96 -22.42
N ARG A 80 -4.69 -4.48 -22.00
CA ARG A 80 -5.88 -5.29 -21.89
C ARG A 80 -7.04 -4.60 -22.54
N LYS A 81 -7.99 -5.38 -23.04
CA LYS A 81 -9.21 -4.80 -23.57
C LYS A 81 -10.20 -4.75 -22.43
N VAL A 82 -10.69 -3.56 -22.16
CA VAL A 82 -11.68 -3.34 -21.13
C VAL A 82 -12.81 -2.60 -21.79
N GLU A 83 -13.98 -3.21 -21.86
CA GLU A 83 -15.14 -2.64 -22.50
C GLU A 83 -14.85 -2.23 -23.94
N GLY A 84 -14.12 -3.05 -24.66
CA GLY A 84 -13.82 -2.78 -26.04
C GLY A 84 -12.67 -1.84 -26.30
N GLU A 85 -12.12 -1.23 -25.26
CA GLU A 85 -11.00 -0.33 -25.43
C GLU A 85 -9.72 -0.94 -24.91
N LYS A 86 -8.61 -0.62 -25.53
CA LYS A 86 -7.34 -1.11 -25.10
C LYS A 86 -6.81 -0.20 -24.01
N LYS A 87 -6.51 -0.74 -22.85
CA LYS A 87 -5.96 0.03 -21.75
C LYS A 87 -4.72 -0.64 -21.21
N GLN A 88 -3.82 0.17 -20.67
CA GLN A 88 -2.63 -0.33 -20.04
C GLN A 88 -2.91 -0.48 -18.57
N VAL A 89 -2.69 -1.67 -18.03
CA VAL A 89 -2.91 -1.93 -16.62
C VAL A 89 -1.66 -2.53 -16.01
N ALA A 90 -1.45 -2.32 -14.73
CA ALA A 90 -0.32 -2.90 -14.02
C ALA A 90 -0.69 -4.31 -13.62
N VAL A 91 0.16 -5.26 -13.89
CA VAL A 91 -0.06 -6.65 -13.50
C VAL A 91 1.18 -7.20 -12.81
N PRO A 92 1.03 -8.09 -11.85
CA PRO A 92 2.20 -8.66 -11.20
C PRO A 92 2.91 -9.65 -12.09
N THR A 93 4.22 -9.72 -11.98
CA THR A 93 5.00 -10.67 -12.74
C THR A 93 5.40 -11.81 -11.81
N CYS A 94 6.22 -12.71 -12.25
CA CYS A 94 6.70 -13.78 -11.39
C CYS A 94 7.98 -13.39 -10.67
N ARG A 95 8.46 -12.16 -10.84
CA ARG A 95 9.68 -11.74 -10.17
C ARG A 95 9.41 -11.25 -8.78
N THR A 96 9.94 -11.93 -7.78
CA THR A 96 9.75 -11.54 -6.39
C THR A 96 10.43 -10.21 -6.11
N ALA A 97 9.75 -9.34 -5.42
CA ALA A 97 10.30 -8.03 -5.10
C ALA A 97 11.32 -8.12 -3.97
N HIS A 98 12.35 -7.30 -4.04
CA HIS A 98 13.38 -7.23 -3.03
C HIS A 98 13.71 -5.77 -2.74
N ASP A 99 14.26 -5.51 -1.58
CA ASP A 99 14.73 -4.18 -1.23
C ASP A 99 15.92 -3.84 -2.15
N ALA A 100 16.15 -2.58 -2.36
CA ALA A 100 17.18 -2.13 -3.30
C ALA A 100 18.56 -2.73 -3.04
N ASP A 101 18.93 -2.86 -1.79
CA ASP A 101 20.25 -3.36 -1.45
C ASP A 101 20.36 -4.89 -1.59
N LYS A 102 19.25 -5.56 -1.86
CA LYS A 102 19.27 -7.01 -2.02
C LYS A 102 19.03 -7.44 -3.45
N ARG A 103 19.02 -6.54 -4.39
CA ARG A 103 18.74 -6.88 -5.77
C ARG A 103 19.99 -7.28 -6.53
N SER A 104 19.83 -8.22 -7.43
CA SER A 104 20.92 -8.59 -8.32
C SER A 104 20.97 -7.57 -9.46
N LYS A 105 22.04 -7.56 -10.22
CA LYS A 105 22.15 -6.66 -11.35
C LYS A 105 21.14 -7.02 -12.42
N CYS A 106 20.82 -8.28 -12.57
CA CYS A 106 19.83 -8.70 -13.53
C CYS A 106 18.48 -8.14 -13.16
N GLU A 107 18.15 -8.17 -11.90
CA GLU A 107 16.87 -7.67 -11.41
C GLU A 107 16.79 -6.16 -11.62
N GLN A 108 17.85 -5.43 -11.35
CA GLN A 108 17.86 -4.00 -11.57
C GLN A 108 17.72 -3.67 -13.03
N ARG A 109 18.34 -4.45 -13.90
CA ARG A 109 18.25 -4.20 -15.32
C ARG A 109 16.84 -4.46 -15.81
N TRP A 110 16.19 -5.51 -15.31
CA TRP A 110 14.82 -5.80 -15.69
C TRP A 110 13.91 -4.66 -15.26
N LEU A 111 14.11 -4.16 -14.05
CA LEU A 111 13.28 -3.06 -13.54
C LEU A 111 13.43 -1.81 -14.39
N SER A 112 14.64 -1.50 -14.81
CA SER A 112 14.85 -0.33 -15.64
C SER A 112 14.12 -0.44 -16.97
N LYS A 113 13.97 -1.64 -17.50
CA LYS A 113 13.31 -1.82 -18.77
C LYS A 113 11.82 -2.06 -18.69
N HIS A 114 11.38 -2.76 -17.68
CA HIS A 114 9.99 -3.19 -17.61
C HIS A 114 9.22 -2.77 -16.35
N GLY A 115 9.92 -2.36 -15.32
CA GLY A 115 9.25 -1.99 -14.06
C GLY A 115 8.45 -0.72 -14.20
N ILE A 116 7.58 -0.48 -13.23
CA ILE A 116 6.77 0.73 -13.20
C ILE A 116 7.30 1.62 -12.10
N GLN A 117 7.87 2.75 -12.46
CA GLN A 117 8.44 3.67 -11.52
C GLN A 117 7.39 4.67 -11.06
N LYS A 118 7.18 4.78 -9.76
CA LYS A 118 6.16 5.66 -9.21
C LYS A 118 6.68 6.90 -8.51
N ILE A 119 7.97 6.94 -8.22
CA ILE A 119 8.52 8.13 -7.62
C ILE A 119 8.85 9.12 -8.69
N ARG A 120 8.30 10.34 -8.53
CA ARG A 120 8.55 11.34 -9.52
C ARG A 120 9.89 11.97 -9.26
N GLN A 121 10.65 12.19 -10.26
CA GLN A 121 11.94 12.82 -10.10
C GLN A 121 11.69 14.31 -10.17
N GLU A 122 12.10 15.02 -9.19
CA GLU A 122 11.88 16.47 -9.19
C GLU A 122 13.06 17.22 -9.65
#